data_1793ce26e6d8eadb82487c8a3df879ad
#
_entry.id   1793ce26e6d8eadb82487c8a3df879ad
#
_cell.length_a   1.000
_cell.length_b   1.000
_cell.length_c   1.000
_cell.angle_alpha   90.00
_cell.angle_beta   90.00
_cell.angle_gamma   90.00
#
_symmetry.space_group_name_H-M   'P 1'
#
loop_
_entity.id
_entity.type
_entity.pdbx_description
1 polymer ?
#
loop_
_entity_poly.entity_id
_entity_poly.type
_entity_poly.pdbx_seq_one_letter_code
_entity_poly.pdbx_strand_id
1 'polypeptide(L)'
;MIPIQFGVDIFEELKRLGFDEFFVPEAVALEIEKLIKRERGLNKTAAKVARSMMGGCERIPDAMGPADDVILRLSKKMGAAVLTNDIGLKRRLAEEGIQTISLRQKNKLDFV
;
A
#
# COMPACT_ATOMS: atom_id res chain seq x y z
N MET A 1 -7.45 5.69 -12.55
CA MET A 1 -7.64 5.39 -11.12
C MET A 1 -7.85 3.91 -10.92
N ILE A 2 -7.19 3.31 -9.93
CA ILE A 2 -7.38 1.89 -9.62
C ILE A 2 -8.83 1.54 -9.46
N PRO A 3 -9.61 2.33 -8.72
CA PRO A 3 -10.99 1.98 -8.47
C PRO A 3 -11.81 1.79 -9.73
N ILE A 4 -11.50 2.50 -10.78
CA ILE A 4 -12.22 2.37 -12.04
C ILE A 4 -12.08 0.95 -12.58
N GLN A 5 -10.87 0.40 -12.49
CA GLN A 5 -10.57 -0.93 -13.03
C GLN A 5 -11.27 -2.03 -12.24
N PHE A 6 -11.42 -1.86 -10.92
CA PHE A 6 -11.98 -2.86 -10.03
C PHE A 6 -13.32 -2.45 -9.43
N GLY A 7 -13.83 -1.26 -9.76
CA GLY A 7 -15.08 -0.77 -9.20
C GLY A 7 -14.99 -0.42 -7.72
N VAL A 8 -13.79 -0.10 -7.22
CA VAL A 8 -13.58 0.23 -5.83
C VAL A 8 -12.83 1.54 -5.69
N ASP A 9 -13.24 2.39 -4.74
CA ASP A 9 -12.50 3.56 -4.33
C ASP A 9 -11.74 3.19 -3.05
N ILE A 10 -10.43 3.05 -3.18
CA ILE A 10 -9.58 2.59 -2.09
C ILE A 10 -9.69 3.52 -0.87
N PHE A 11 -9.66 4.82 -1.07
CA PHE A 11 -9.73 5.76 0.05
C PHE A 11 -11.09 5.72 0.75
N GLU A 12 -12.18 5.59 -0.02
CA GLU A 12 -13.51 5.46 0.57
C GLU A 12 -13.64 4.17 1.38
N GLU A 13 -13.08 3.06 0.87
CA GLU A 13 -13.08 1.80 1.60
C GLU A 13 -12.25 1.88 2.87
N LEU A 14 -11.11 2.56 2.85
CA LEU A 14 -10.28 2.75 4.04
C LEU A 14 -11.02 3.61 5.07
N LYS A 15 -11.72 4.63 4.64
CA LYS A 15 -12.55 5.46 5.54
C LYS A 15 -13.67 4.63 6.15
N ARG A 16 -14.30 3.74 5.38
CA ARG A 16 -15.33 2.83 5.89
C ARG A 16 -14.78 1.94 7.01
N LEU A 17 -13.53 1.53 6.90
CA LEU A 17 -12.87 0.72 7.91
C LEU A 17 -12.35 1.54 9.10
N GLY A 18 -12.49 2.85 9.06
CA GLY A 18 -12.13 3.73 10.18
C GLY A 18 -10.82 4.48 10.02
N PHE A 19 -10.21 4.48 8.84
CA PHE A 19 -8.94 5.16 8.58
C PHE A 19 -9.15 6.47 7.85
N ASP A 20 -8.56 7.55 8.36
CA ASP A 20 -8.67 8.88 7.77
C ASP A 20 -7.33 9.55 7.48
N GLU A 21 -6.23 8.94 7.87
CA GLU A 21 -4.89 9.41 7.56
C GLU A 21 -4.15 8.33 6.78
N PHE A 22 -3.51 8.73 5.68
CA PHE A 22 -2.86 7.80 4.76
C PHE A 22 -1.43 8.22 4.53
N PHE A 23 -0.51 7.25 4.66
CA PHE A 23 0.92 7.51 4.56
C PHE A 23 1.57 6.58 3.54
N VAL A 24 2.60 7.07 2.87
CA VAL A 24 3.43 6.26 1.99
C VAL A 24 4.91 6.52 2.30
N PRO A 25 5.68 5.46 2.62
CA PRO A 25 7.12 5.63 2.83
C PRO A 25 7.83 5.98 1.52
N GLU A 26 8.90 6.76 1.61
CA GLU A 26 9.72 7.11 0.44
C GLU A 26 10.25 5.87 -0.27
N ALA A 27 10.64 4.82 0.49
CA ALA A 27 11.11 3.57 -0.10
C ALA A 27 10.06 2.94 -1.02
N VAL A 28 8.79 3.02 -0.65
CA VAL A 28 7.68 2.51 -1.47
C VAL A 28 7.51 3.35 -2.72
N ALA A 29 7.55 4.67 -2.58
CA ALA A 29 7.45 5.57 -3.72
C ALA A 29 8.56 5.33 -4.74
N LEU A 30 9.78 5.13 -4.27
CA LEU A 30 10.93 4.84 -5.14
C LEU A 30 10.76 3.50 -5.85
N GLU A 31 10.26 2.48 -5.16
CA GLU A 31 10.03 1.17 -5.76
C GLU A 31 8.96 1.25 -6.85
N ILE A 32 7.90 2.00 -6.62
CA ILE A 32 6.85 2.20 -7.61
C ILE A 32 7.40 2.90 -8.86
N GLU A 33 8.25 3.90 -8.69
CA GLU A 33 8.88 4.58 -9.83
C GLU A 33 9.77 3.61 -10.63
N LYS A 34 10.49 2.72 -9.95
CA LYS A 34 11.31 1.70 -10.63
C LYS A 34 10.43 0.73 -11.41
N LEU A 35 9.30 0.33 -10.85
CA LEU A 35 8.37 -0.56 -11.53
C LEU A 35 7.80 0.08 -12.80
N ILE A 36 7.47 1.37 -12.75
CA ILE A 36 6.97 2.08 -13.92
C ILE A 36 8.00 2.07 -15.06
N LYS A 37 9.27 2.23 -14.73
CA LYS A 37 10.34 2.24 -15.72
C LYS A 37 10.67 0.87 -16.27
N ARG A 38 10.53 -0.17 -15.45
CA ARG A 38 10.98 -1.53 -15.75
C ARG A 38 9.90 -2.41 -16.35
N GLU A 39 8.68 -2.28 -15.86
CA GLU A 39 7.58 -3.17 -16.22
C GLU A 39 6.82 -2.70 -17.45
N ARG A 40 6.04 -3.61 -18.03
CA ARG A 40 5.21 -3.36 -19.21
C ARG A 40 3.82 -3.93 -19.01
N GLY A 41 2.88 -3.49 -19.85
CA GLY A 41 1.52 -4.02 -19.85
C GLY A 41 0.79 -3.74 -18.55
N LEU A 42 0.09 -4.75 -18.03
CA LEU A 42 -0.72 -4.60 -16.83
C LEU A 42 0.09 -4.24 -15.59
N ASN A 43 1.31 -4.77 -15.48
CA ASN A 43 2.16 -4.44 -14.33
C ASN A 43 2.54 -2.96 -14.30
N LYS A 44 2.83 -2.40 -15.47
CA LYS A 44 3.13 -0.97 -15.58
C LYS A 44 1.90 -0.13 -15.26
N THR A 45 0.74 -0.54 -15.76
CA THR A 45 -0.51 0.15 -15.49
C THR A 45 -0.82 0.15 -13.99
N ALA A 46 -0.67 -0.99 -13.32
CA ALA A 46 -0.88 -1.09 -11.88
C ALA A 46 0.05 -0.17 -11.10
N ALA A 47 1.33 -0.10 -11.51
CA ALA A 47 2.31 0.76 -10.86
C ALA A 47 1.97 2.24 -11.04
N LYS A 48 1.51 2.63 -12.24
CA LYS A 48 1.08 4.02 -12.49
C LYS A 48 -0.13 4.40 -11.65
N VAL A 49 -1.04 3.47 -11.45
CA VAL A 49 -2.21 3.70 -10.62
C VAL A 49 -1.79 3.86 -9.16
N ALA A 50 -0.87 3.02 -8.67
CA ALA A 50 -0.33 3.16 -7.33
C ALA A 50 0.33 4.54 -7.15
N ARG A 51 1.08 5.00 -8.14
CA ARG A 51 1.68 6.33 -8.10
C ARG A 51 0.62 7.43 -8.01
N SER A 52 -0.45 7.28 -8.76
CA SER A 52 -1.56 8.24 -8.72
C SER A 52 -2.18 8.31 -7.32
N MET A 53 -2.31 7.16 -6.64
CA MET A 53 -2.85 7.11 -5.30
C MET A 53 -1.95 7.77 -4.26
N MET A 54 -0.65 7.78 -4.49
CA MET A 54 0.29 8.42 -3.55
C MET A 54 0.04 9.92 -3.38
N GLY A 55 -0.63 10.56 -4.35
CA GLY A 55 -1.03 11.95 -4.22
C GLY A 55 -2.01 12.22 -3.10
N GLY A 56 -2.74 11.20 -2.64
CA GLY A 56 -3.65 11.30 -1.50
C GLY A 56 -3.03 10.89 -0.18
N CYS A 57 -1.71 10.61 -0.16
CA CYS A 57 -1.00 10.14 1.03
C CYS A 57 0.06 11.14 1.45
N GLU A 58 0.32 11.21 2.76
CA GLU A 58 1.46 11.95 3.27
C GLU A 58 2.71 11.08 3.09
N ARG A 59 3.76 11.67 2.50
CA ARG A 59 5.00 10.94 2.26
C ARG A 59 5.90 10.99 3.49
N ILE A 60 6.38 9.82 3.94
CA ILE A 60 7.31 9.72 5.05
C ILE A 60 8.72 9.53 4.47
N PRO A 61 9.68 10.39 4.80
CA PRO A 61 11.02 10.36 4.19
C PRO A 61 11.90 9.25 4.80
N ASP A 62 11.53 8.00 4.61
CA ASP A 62 12.30 6.84 5.06
C ASP A 62 12.50 5.91 3.87
N ALA A 63 13.77 5.76 3.46
CA ALA A 63 14.18 4.90 2.36
C ALA A 63 15.38 4.05 2.78
N MET A 64 15.51 3.76 4.07
CA MET A 64 16.64 3.03 4.64
C MET A 64 16.42 1.52 4.52
N GLY A 65 16.77 0.97 3.36
CA GLY A 65 16.69 -0.45 3.09
C GLY A 65 15.52 -0.83 2.19
N PRO A 66 15.25 -2.14 2.04
CA PRO A 66 14.15 -2.62 1.20
C PRO A 66 12.80 -2.09 1.67
N ALA A 67 11.88 -1.89 0.73
CA ALA A 67 10.58 -1.30 1.01
C ALA A 67 9.82 -2.06 2.11
N ASP A 68 9.83 -3.39 2.08
CA ASP A 68 9.12 -4.19 3.08
C ASP A 68 9.67 -3.96 4.49
N ASP A 69 10.99 -3.82 4.62
CA ASP A 69 11.62 -3.55 5.91
C ASP A 69 11.24 -2.17 6.44
N VAL A 70 11.18 -1.18 5.54
CA VAL A 70 10.76 0.17 5.89
C VAL A 70 9.30 0.18 6.35
N ILE A 71 8.42 -0.53 5.64
CA ILE A 71 7.01 -0.64 6.00
C ILE A 71 6.86 -1.25 7.40
N LEU A 72 7.57 -2.34 7.68
CA LEU A 72 7.53 -2.97 8.99
C LEU A 72 7.97 -2.03 10.10
N ARG A 73 9.10 -1.36 9.89
CA ARG A 73 9.65 -0.44 10.89
C ARG A 73 8.71 0.72 11.17
N LEU A 74 8.19 1.34 10.13
CA LEU A 74 7.32 2.50 10.26
C LEU A 74 5.96 2.13 10.86
N SER A 75 5.38 1.01 10.46
CA SER A 75 4.08 0.58 10.98
C SER A 75 4.15 0.30 12.47
N LYS A 76 5.24 -0.30 12.94
CA LYS A 76 5.47 -0.53 14.37
C LYS A 76 5.63 0.80 15.12
N LYS A 77 6.43 1.69 14.57
CA LYS A 77 6.70 2.99 15.19
C LYS A 77 5.46 3.86 15.29
N MET A 78 4.62 3.84 14.27
CA MET A 78 3.44 4.68 14.18
C MET A 78 2.17 4.04 14.75
N GLY A 79 2.22 2.74 15.01
CA GLY A 79 1.01 2.01 15.38
C GLY A 79 0.00 1.96 14.24
N ALA A 80 0.49 1.94 13.01
CA ALA A 80 -0.35 2.03 11.81
C ALA A 80 -0.68 0.67 11.25
N ALA A 81 -1.85 0.55 10.60
CA ALA A 81 -2.20 -0.61 9.80
C ALA A 81 -1.55 -0.50 8.42
N VAL A 82 -1.35 -1.62 7.76
CA VAL A 82 -0.73 -1.67 6.44
C VAL A 82 -1.71 -2.23 5.42
N LEU A 83 -1.86 -1.53 4.31
CA LEU A 83 -2.65 -2.00 3.17
C LEU A 83 -1.72 -2.67 2.17
N THR A 84 -1.89 -3.97 1.98
CA THR A 84 -1.09 -4.73 1.02
C THR A 84 -1.79 -6.01 0.61
N ASN A 85 -1.52 -6.46 -0.62
CA ASN A 85 -1.94 -7.78 -1.11
C ASN A 85 -0.77 -8.74 -1.24
N ASP A 86 0.44 -8.30 -0.93
CA ASP A 86 1.62 -9.16 -1.00
C ASP A 86 1.60 -10.22 0.10
N ILE A 87 1.63 -11.49 -0.30
CA ILE A 87 1.52 -12.60 0.64
C ILE A 87 2.71 -12.66 1.60
N GLY A 88 3.91 -12.43 1.08
CA GLY A 88 5.12 -12.43 1.91
C GLY A 88 5.11 -11.33 2.95
N LEU A 89 4.71 -10.14 2.55
CA LEU A 89 4.62 -9.01 3.47
C LEU A 89 3.52 -9.23 4.51
N LYS A 90 2.36 -9.75 4.10
CA LYS A 90 1.27 -10.08 5.04
C LYS A 90 1.75 -11.02 6.13
N ARG A 91 2.53 -12.03 5.76
CA ARG A 91 3.07 -13.01 6.72
C ARG A 91 3.98 -12.33 7.73
N ARG A 92 4.89 -11.48 7.25
CA ARG A 92 5.81 -10.74 8.13
C ARG A 92 5.06 -9.81 9.07
N LEU A 93 4.05 -9.11 8.56
CA LEU A 93 3.22 -8.21 9.37
C LEU A 93 2.46 -8.98 10.46
N ALA A 94 1.90 -10.14 10.12
CA ALA A 94 1.18 -10.97 11.06
C ALA A 94 2.10 -11.46 12.19
N GLU A 95 3.32 -11.87 11.85
CA GLU A 95 4.31 -12.31 12.83
C GLU A 95 4.66 -11.20 13.82
N GLU A 96 4.59 -9.95 13.39
CA GLU A 96 4.88 -8.79 14.22
C GLU A 96 3.65 -8.20 14.90
N GLY A 97 2.48 -8.82 14.72
CA GLY A 97 1.24 -8.34 15.30
C GLY A 97 0.72 -7.06 14.70
N ILE A 98 1.11 -6.74 13.47
CA ILE A 98 0.69 -5.51 12.80
C ILE A 98 -0.61 -5.77 12.04
N GLN A 99 -1.61 -4.91 12.25
CA GLN A 99 -2.88 -5.01 11.57
C GLN A 99 -2.71 -4.81 10.07
N THR A 100 -3.30 -5.70 9.28
CA THR A 100 -3.17 -5.67 7.84
C THR A 100 -4.53 -5.62 7.17
N ILE A 101 -4.61 -4.85 6.10
CA ILE A 101 -5.81 -4.71 5.26
C ILE A 101 -5.44 -5.18 3.87
N SER A 102 -6.31 -5.93 3.23
CA SER A 102 -6.08 -6.31 1.84
C SER A 102 -7.37 -6.29 1.04
N LEU A 103 -7.23 -6.27 -0.28
CA LEU A 103 -8.36 -6.32 -1.18
C LEU A 103 -8.95 -7.72 -1.15
N ARG A 104 -10.22 -7.81 -0.79
CA ARG A 104 -11.00 -9.03 -0.82
C ARG A 104 -11.97 -8.94 -1.98
N GLN A 105 -12.07 -10.02 -2.74
CA GLN A 105 -12.85 -10.00 -3.95
C GLN A 105 -12.31 -8.86 -4.83
N LYS A 106 -13.09 -8.31 -5.73
CA LYS A 106 -12.60 -7.30 -6.66
C LYS A 106 -12.87 -5.86 -6.22
N ASN A 107 -13.69 -5.67 -5.22
CA ASN A 107 -14.21 -4.35 -4.92
C ASN A 107 -14.35 -4.03 -3.43
N LYS A 108 -13.66 -4.77 -2.57
CA LYS A 108 -13.82 -4.56 -1.14
C LYS A 108 -12.51 -4.74 -0.40
N LEU A 109 -12.20 -3.81 0.51
CA LEU A 109 -11.08 -3.95 1.43
C LEU A 109 -11.58 -4.51 2.74
N ASP A 110 -10.77 -5.33 3.38
CA ASP A 110 -11.10 -5.88 4.68
C ASP A 110 -9.83 -6.22 5.45
N PHE A 111 -9.99 -6.38 6.76
CA PHE A 111 -8.89 -6.81 7.62
C PHE A 111 -8.52 -8.26 7.35
N VAL A 112 -7.25 -8.55 7.44
CA VAL A 112 -6.72 -9.89 7.24
C VAL A 112 -6.72 -10.66 8.55
#